data_e5d80407c003648810d6025baedb2b1b
#
_entry.id   e5d80407c003648810d6025baedb2b1b
#
_cell.length_a   1.000
_cell.length_b   1.000
_cell.length_c   1.000
_cell.angle_alpha   90.00
_cell.angle_beta   90.00
_cell.angle_gamma   90.00
#
_symmetry.space_group_name_H-M   'P 1'
#
loop_
_entity.id
_entity.type
_entity.pdbx_description
1 polymer ?
#
loop_
_entity_poly.entity_id
_entity_poly.type
_entity_poly.pdbx_seq_one_letter_code
_entity_poly.pdbx_strand_id
1 'polypeptide(L)'
;NVTVAKALNSFQGLSGELNIGILDGTYVGDLFPGVLKHFANCYPNVKINLQNYSFNALVENLYSSRLDLIITLRFDVEHREKMKYRVIEETRDHVVVHKDHRLANASYVKLSDFKDDTFIMVSPEDSEESPKLIIDACKMSGFNPQVKFASSVQEEMLWVQAGVGVCILDSRNLLSNNDTVRFLNTDIISDPSLVMAWNIDNYNPMREIFVDNFFCDDKK
;
A
#
# COMPACT_ATOMS: atom_id res chain seq x y z
N ASN A 1 35.28 16.25 -9.53
CA ASN A 1 34.50 17.27 -8.78
C ASN A 1 33.79 18.32 -9.66
N VAL A 2 34.31 18.62 -10.87
CA VAL A 2 33.67 19.61 -11.80
C VAL A 2 32.45 19.01 -12.51
N THR A 3 32.43 17.71 -12.76
CA THR A 3 31.34 17.02 -13.45
C THR A 3 30.09 16.90 -12.54
N VAL A 4 30.27 16.65 -11.25
CA VAL A 4 29.19 16.61 -10.25
C VAL A 4 28.58 18.00 -10.03
N ALA A 5 29.41 19.05 -9.97
CA ALA A 5 28.94 20.43 -9.84
C ALA A 5 28.18 20.92 -11.10
N LYS A 6 28.58 20.49 -12.31
CA LYS A 6 27.85 20.79 -13.55
C LYS A 6 26.51 20.03 -13.64
N ALA A 7 26.45 18.79 -13.16
CA ALA A 7 25.20 18.04 -13.05
C ALA A 7 24.25 18.73 -12.06
N LEU A 8 24.70 19.04 -10.85
CA LEU A 8 23.93 19.78 -9.85
C LEU A 8 23.37 21.11 -10.36
N ASN A 9 24.18 21.89 -11.12
CA ASN A 9 23.71 23.15 -11.69
C ASN A 9 22.69 23.02 -12.82
N SER A 10 22.70 21.91 -13.57
CA SER A 10 21.66 21.63 -14.57
C SER A 10 20.33 21.17 -13.92
N PHE A 11 20.37 20.56 -12.74
CA PHE A 11 19.19 20.15 -11.99
C PHE A 11 18.55 21.29 -11.16
N GLN A 12 19.29 22.31 -10.76
CA GLN A 12 18.76 23.48 -10.03
C GLN A 12 17.76 24.32 -10.85
N GLY A 13 17.69 24.14 -12.16
CA GLY A 13 16.72 24.80 -13.05
C GLY A 13 15.41 24.01 -13.25
N LEU A 14 15.34 22.74 -12.79
CA LEU A 14 14.12 21.96 -12.90
C LEU A 14 13.08 22.47 -11.91
N SER A 15 11.89 22.77 -12.41
CA SER A 15 10.74 23.20 -11.62
C SER A 15 9.51 22.42 -12.04
N GLY A 16 8.56 22.26 -11.13
CA GLY A 16 7.31 21.54 -11.42
C GLY A 16 6.65 21.02 -10.15
N GLU A 17 5.66 20.18 -10.37
CA GLU A 17 4.97 19.49 -9.28
C GLU A 17 5.08 17.98 -9.48
N LEU A 18 5.14 17.24 -8.38
CA LEU A 18 5.05 15.79 -8.33
C LEU A 18 3.96 15.41 -7.34
N ASN A 19 2.90 14.80 -7.84
CA ASN A 19 1.73 14.41 -7.06
C ASN A 19 1.77 12.92 -6.79
N ILE A 20 1.91 12.52 -5.52
CA ILE A 20 2.05 11.14 -5.08
C ILE A 20 0.85 10.77 -4.21
N GLY A 21 0.11 9.74 -4.64
CA GLY A 21 -0.95 9.13 -3.85
C GLY A 21 -0.42 7.96 -3.01
N ILE A 22 -0.90 7.82 -1.81
CA ILE A 22 -0.55 6.72 -0.90
C ILE A 22 -1.85 6.03 -0.49
N LEU A 23 -1.88 4.70 -0.53
CA LEU A 23 -3.04 3.94 -0.08
C LEU A 23 -3.30 4.20 1.41
N ASP A 24 -4.56 4.48 1.73
CA ASP A 24 -5.01 4.62 3.11
C ASP A 24 -4.61 3.41 3.95
N GLY A 25 -4.19 3.66 5.19
CA GLY A 25 -3.77 2.61 6.10
C GLY A 25 -2.34 2.10 5.90
N THR A 26 -1.60 2.55 4.87
CA THR A 26 -0.23 2.10 4.60
C THR A 26 0.79 2.91 5.40
N TYR A 27 1.73 2.21 6.07
CA TYR A 27 2.84 2.84 6.78
C TYR A 27 4.04 3.05 5.84
N VAL A 28 4.41 4.30 5.63
CA VAL A 28 5.56 4.71 4.80
C VAL A 28 6.57 5.59 5.56
N GLY A 29 6.40 5.71 6.88
CA GLY A 29 7.17 6.66 7.70
C GLY A 29 8.67 6.37 7.82
N ASP A 30 9.11 5.17 7.50
CA ASP A 30 10.52 4.77 7.46
C ASP A 30 11.12 4.81 6.04
N LEU A 31 10.29 4.82 5.00
CA LEU A 31 10.71 4.77 3.61
C LEU A 31 10.88 6.17 3.00
N PHE A 32 9.91 7.05 3.23
CA PHE A 32 9.81 8.32 2.51
C PHE A 32 10.66 9.47 3.07
N PRO A 33 10.81 9.68 4.39
CA PRO A 33 11.46 10.89 4.92
C PRO A 33 12.86 11.14 4.39
N GLY A 34 13.68 10.10 4.28
CA GLY A 34 15.05 10.19 3.74
C GLY A 34 15.07 10.64 2.29
N VAL A 35 14.28 9.96 1.46
CA VAL A 35 14.18 10.24 0.02
C VAL A 35 13.60 11.63 -0.24
N LEU A 36 12.53 12.00 0.47
CA LEU A 36 11.92 13.33 0.35
C LEU A 36 12.89 14.44 0.72
N LYS A 37 13.65 14.28 1.81
CA LYS A 37 14.67 15.24 2.22
C LYS A 37 15.78 15.35 1.19
N HIS A 38 16.27 14.22 0.66
CA HIS A 38 17.28 14.21 -0.39
C HIS A 38 16.76 14.91 -1.66
N PHE A 39 15.57 14.53 -2.12
CA PHE A 39 14.95 15.09 -3.31
C PHE A 39 14.72 16.60 -3.19
N ALA A 40 14.19 17.08 -2.06
CA ALA A 40 13.98 18.51 -1.82
C ALA A 40 15.28 19.33 -1.84
N ASN A 41 16.38 18.74 -1.37
CA ASN A 41 17.70 19.39 -1.43
C ASN A 41 18.27 19.44 -2.87
N CYS A 42 18.07 18.38 -3.65
CA CYS A 42 18.57 18.30 -5.02
C CYS A 42 17.71 19.10 -6.02
N TYR A 43 16.39 19.20 -5.76
CA TYR A 43 15.40 19.82 -6.65
C TYR A 43 14.52 20.82 -5.90
N PRO A 44 15.08 21.94 -5.40
CA PRO A 44 14.38 22.88 -4.50
C PRO A 44 13.19 23.59 -5.15
N ASN A 45 13.12 23.62 -6.48
CA ASN A 45 12.03 24.24 -7.23
C ASN A 45 10.93 23.24 -7.63
N VAL A 46 11.03 21.97 -7.20
CA VAL A 46 10.01 20.95 -7.42
C VAL A 46 9.15 20.82 -6.16
N LYS A 47 7.85 21.04 -6.30
CA LYS A 47 6.89 20.87 -5.24
C LYS A 47 6.41 19.42 -5.21
N ILE A 48 6.59 18.73 -4.08
CA ILE A 48 6.03 17.39 -3.86
C ILE A 48 4.74 17.51 -3.06
N ASN A 49 3.66 16.93 -3.56
CA ASN A 49 2.38 16.81 -2.89
C ASN A 49 2.15 15.33 -2.53
N LEU A 50 1.92 15.04 -1.26
CA LEU A 50 1.60 13.70 -0.76
C LEU A 50 0.17 13.71 -0.23
N GLN A 51 -0.64 12.73 -0.62
CA GLN A 51 -2.01 12.61 -0.15
C GLN A 51 -2.44 11.14 -0.09
N ASN A 52 -3.24 10.81 0.91
CA ASN A 52 -3.82 9.48 1.06
C ASN A 52 -5.11 9.36 0.27
N TYR A 53 -5.36 8.14 -0.24
CA TYR A 53 -6.53 7.81 -1.05
C TYR A 53 -6.96 6.37 -0.80
N SER A 54 -8.22 6.05 -1.06
CA SER A 54 -8.71 4.70 -1.16
C SER A 54 -8.18 4.01 -2.44
N PHE A 55 -8.35 2.70 -2.56
CA PHE A 55 -7.89 1.93 -3.74
C PHE A 55 -8.43 2.52 -5.05
N ASN A 56 -9.75 2.68 -5.15
CA ASN A 56 -10.38 3.19 -6.36
C ASN A 56 -9.91 4.62 -6.68
N ALA A 57 -9.86 5.49 -5.65
CA ALA A 57 -9.44 6.87 -5.85
C ALA A 57 -7.98 7.01 -6.30
N LEU A 58 -7.06 6.13 -5.83
CA LEU A 58 -5.68 6.07 -6.33
C LEU A 58 -5.65 5.82 -7.83
N VAL A 59 -6.35 4.78 -8.26
CA VAL A 59 -6.37 4.34 -9.66
C VAL A 59 -7.02 5.39 -10.56
N GLU A 60 -8.17 5.93 -10.17
CA GLU A 60 -8.87 6.97 -10.95
C GLU A 60 -8.03 8.25 -11.08
N ASN A 61 -7.37 8.69 -10.01
CA ASN A 61 -6.53 9.87 -10.05
C ASN A 61 -5.25 9.64 -10.86
N LEU A 62 -4.70 8.41 -10.87
CA LEU A 62 -3.56 8.06 -11.69
C LEU A 62 -3.92 8.05 -13.18
N TYR A 63 -5.05 7.44 -13.56
CA TYR A 63 -5.53 7.44 -14.95
C TYR A 63 -5.93 8.82 -15.47
N SER A 64 -6.47 9.68 -14.60
CA SER A 64 -6.82 11.06 -14.96
C SER A 64 -5.62 12.03 -14.90
N SER A 65 -4.41 11.52 -14.65
CA SER A 65 -3.17 12.31 -14.53
C SER A 65 -3.21 13.39 -13.43
N ARG A 66 -4.06 13.21 -12.42
CA ARG A 66 -4.03 14.03 -11.19
C ARG A 66 -2.94 13.58 -10.24
N LEU A 67 -2.56 12.30 -10.31
CA LEU A 67 -1.41 11.73 -9.64
C LEU A 67 -0.37 11.30 -10.69
N ASP A 68 0.89 11.48 -10.36
CA ASP A 68 2.03 11.05 -11.16
C ASP A 68 2.53 9.67 -10.72
N LEU A 69 2.42 9.39 -9.42
CA LEU A 69 2.83 8.15 -8.76
C LEU A 69 1.78 7.73 -7.73
N ILE A 70 1.64 6.44 -7.53
CA ILE A 70 0.89 5.87 -6.41
C ILE A 70 1.72 4.85 -5.66
N ILE A 71 1.50 4.77 -4.34
CA ILE A 71 2.03 3.74 -3.46
C ILE A 71 0.83 2.90 -3.02
N THR A 72 0.81 1.65 -3.44
CA THR A 72 -0.30 0.72 -3.22
C THR A 72 0.20 -0.72 -3.14
N LEU A 73 -0.71 -1.69 -3.02
CA LEU A 73 -0.39 -3.09 -3.02
C LEU A 73 -0.34 -3.64 -4.46
N ARG A 74 0.56 -4.59 -4.68
CA ARG A 74 0.85 -5.13 -6.02
C ARG A 74 -0.40 -5.64 -6.74
N PHE A 75 -1.27 -6.39 -6.04
CA PHE A 75 -2.48 -6.96 -6.66
C PHE A 75 -3.40 -5.91 -7.27
N ASP A 76 -3.37 -4.66 -6.75
CA ASP A 76 -4.22 -3.57 -7.26
C ASP A 76 -3.76 -3.04 -8.63
N VAL A 77 -2.52 -3.27 -9.03
CA VAL A 77 -1.94 -2.66 -10.24
C VAL A 77 -1.38 -3.64 -11.26
N GLU A 78 -1.03 -4.87 -10.86
CA GLU A 78 -0.25 -5.78 -11.71
C GLU A 78 -0.96 -6.22 -13.00
N HIS A 79 -2.29 -6.22 -13.02
CA HIS A 79 -3.10 -6.61 -14.18
C HIS A 79 -3.78 -5.45 -14.89
N ARG A 80 -3.50 -4.20 -14.46
CA ARG A 80 -4.10 -3.02 -15.07
C ARG A 80 -3.32 -2.58 -16.31
N GLU A 81 -4.06 -2.29 -17.37
CA GLU A 81 -3.46 -1.78 -18.60
C GLU A 81 -2.71 -0.46 -18.37
N LYS A 82 -1.62 -0.26 -19.10
CA LYS A 82 -0.80 0.97 -19.09
C LYS A 82 -0.19 1.32 -17.73
N MET A 83 -0.24 0.42 -16.77
CA MET A 83 0.45 0.59 -15.50
C MET A 83 1.79 -0.11 -15.52
N LYS A 84 2.80 0.57 -14.95
CA LYS A 84 4.09 0.00 -14.57
C LYS A 84 4.28 0.18 -13.09
N TYR A 85 5.01 -0.74 -12.47
CA TYR A 85 5.36 -0.63 -11.06
C TYR A 85 6.78 -1.14 -10.79
N ARG A 86 7.33 -0.72 -9.65
CA ARG A 86 8.50 -1.31 -9.02
C ARG A 86 8.14 -1.69 -7.59
N VAL A 87 8.62 -2.86 -7.16
CA VAL A 87 8.42 -3.32 -5.78
C VAL A 87 9.29 -2.48 -4.86
N ILE A 88 8.67 -1.89 -3.84
CA ILE A 88 9.34 -1.17 -2.75
C ILE A 88 9.78 -2.19 -1.69
N GLU A 89 8.86 -3.05 -1.27
CA GLU A 89 9.09 -4.05 -0.24
C GLU A 89 8.17 -5.26 -0.46
N GLU A 90 8.72 -6.45 -0.30
CA GLU A 90 7.94 -7.68 -0.22
C GLU A 90 7.28 -7.76 1.16
N THR A 91 5.97 -7.83 1.21
CA THR A 91 5.17 -7.92 2.42
C THR A 91 4.40 -9.23 2.48
N ARG A 92 3.74 -9.48 3.61
CA ARG A 92 2.92 -10.69 3.82
C ARG A 92 1.60 -10.33 4.45
N ASP A 93 0.57 -11.07 4.09
CA ASP A 93 -0.72 -11.00 4.72
C ASP A 93 -0.72 -11.65 6.10
N HIS A 94 -1.52 -11.07 6.98
CA HIS A 94 -1.79 -11.56 8.32
C HIS A 94 -3.30 -11.58 8.56
N VAL A 95 -3.76 -12.55 9.33
CA VAL A 95 -5.10 -12.43 9.92
C VAL A 95 -4.98 -11.46 11.09
N VAL A 96 -5.72 -10.36 11.02
CA VAL A 96 -5.74 -9.34 12.08
C VAL A 96 -7.00 -9.49 12.91
N VAL A 97 -6.81 -9.57 14.22
CA VAL A 97 -7.88 -9.77 15.18
C VAL A 97 -7.77 -8.79 16.34
N HIS A 98 -8.89 -8.49 17.01
CA HIS A 98 -8.86 -7.77 18.27
C HIS A 98 -8.04 -8.53 19.32
N LYS A 99 -7.35 -7.84 20.22
CA LYS A 99 -6.48 -8.45 21.26
C LYS A 99 -7.18 -9.46 22.17
N ASP A 100 -8.51 -9.35 22.34
CA ASP A 100 -9.32 -10.23 23.18
C ASP A 100 -9.94 -11.40 22.36
N HIS A 101 -9.61 -11.53 21.10
CA HIS A 101 -10.07 -12.64 20.27
C HIS A 101 -9.49 -13.96 20.77
N ARG A 102 -10.25 -15.08 20.65
CA ARG A 102 -9.87 -16.44 21.11
C ARG A 102 -8.50 -16.92 20.61
N LEU A 103 -8.06 -16.44 19.44
CA LEU A 103 -6.78 -16.80 18.80
C LEU A 103 -5.72 -15.73 18.93
N ALA A 104 -5.95 -14.61 19.63
CA ALA A 104 -5.04 -13.46 19.68
C ALA A 104 -3.62 -13.79 20.18
N ASN A 105 -3.45 -14.88 20.93
CA ASN A 105 -2.16 -15.32 21.45
C ASN A 105 -1.52 -16.45 20.63
N ALA A 106 -2.12 -16.85 19.51
CA ALA A 106 -1.55 -17.88 18.63
C ALA A 106 -0.35 -17.31 17.84
N SER A 107 0.72 -18.07 17.74
CA SER A 107 1.89 -17.69 16.94
C SER A 107 1.70 -17.95 15.44
N TYR A 108 0.79 -18.85 15.10
CA TYR A 108 0.42 -19.23 13.75
C TYR A 108 -1.02 -19.73 13.71
N VAL A 109 -1.76 -19.40 12.67
CA VAL A 109 -3.16 -19.80 12.46
C VAL A 109 -3.36 -20.27 11.04
N LYS A 110 -4.36 -21.13 10.84
CA LYS A 110 -4.89 -21.44 9.51
C LYS A 110 -6.10 -20.57 9.24
N LEU A 111 -6.31 -20.22 7.98
CA LEU A 111 -7.49 -19.43 7.60
C LEU A 111 -8.78 -20.15 7.99
N SER A 112 -8.81 -21.49 7.92
CA SER A 112 -9.95 -22.33 8.35
C SER A 112 -10.29 -22.21 9.84
N ASP A 113 -9.39 -21.74 10.69
CA ASP A 113 -9.67 -21.54 12.12
C ASP A 113 -10.66 -20.38 12.36
N PHE A 114 -10.90 -19.55 11.34
CA PHE A 114 -11.78 -18.39 11.36
C PHE A 114 -13.11 -18.59 10.61
N LYS A 115 -13.46 -19.84 10.28
CA LYS A 115 -14.66 -20.16 9.48
C LYS A 115 -15.98 -19.65 10.08
N ASP A 116 -16.03 -19.47 11.40
CA ASP A 116 -17.20 -18.99 12.15
C ASP A 116 -17.12 -17.49 12.49
N ASP A 117 -16.00 -16.82 12.10
CA ASP A 117 -15.80 -15.39 12.32
C ASP A 117 -16.35 -14.56 11.15
N THR A 118 -16.72 -13.31 11.42
CA THR A 118 -17.08 -12.35 10.38
C THR A 118 -15.81 -11.72 9.80
N PHE A 119 -15.62 -11.84 8.49
CA PHE A 119 -14.53 -11.18 7.78
C PHE A 119 -14.95 -9.77 7.40
N ILE A 120 -14.18 -8.79 7.85
CA ILE A 120 -14.33 -7.39 7.45
C ILE A 120 -13.42 -7.19 6.25
N MET A 121 -13.95 -6.62 5.17
CA MET A 121 -13.24 -6.40 3.91
C MET A 121 -13.66 -5.06 3.32
N VAL A 122 -12.79 -4.41 2.59
CA VAL A 122 -13.19 -3.27 1.76
C VAL A 122 -14.25 -3.69 0.75
N SER A 123 -15.16 -2.77 0.41
CA SER A 123 -16.23 -3.07 -0.54
C SER A 123 -15.68 -3.25 -1.97
N PRO A 124 -16.36 -4.04 -2.82
CA PRO A 124 -15.98 -4.17 -4.23
C PRO A 124 -15.99 -2.85 -5.01
N GLU A 125 -16.74 -1.83 -4.54
CA GLU A 125 -16.75 -0.48 -5.10
C GLU A 125 -15.42 0.26 -4.88
N ASP A 126 -14.71 -0.05 -3.78
CA ASP A 126 -13.40 0.54 -3.51
C ASP A 126 -12.26 -0.31 -4.09
N SER A 127 -12.32 -1.64 -3.96
CA SER A 127 -11.37 -2.56 -4.58
C SER A 127 -12.09 -3.84 -5.01
N GLU A 128 -12.12 -4.12 -6.31
CA GLU A 128 -12.68 -5.36 -6.83
C GLU A 128 -11.83 -6.57 -6.46
N GLU A 129 -10.50 -6.42 -6.52
CA GLU A 129 -9.56 -7.53 -6.33
C GLU A 129 -9.37 -7.93 -4.86
N SER A 130 -9.31 -6.95 -3.91
CA SER A 130 -9.03 -7.25 -2.50
C SER A 130 -10.03 -8.23 -1.88
N PRO A 131 -11.35 -7.99 -1.87
CA PRO A 131 -12.30 -8.94 -1.28
C PRO A 131 -12.35 -10.26 -2.04
N LYS A 132 -12.14 -10.26 -3.36
CA LYS A 132 -12.11 -11.47 -4.18
C LYS A 132 -10.95 -12.39 -3.78
N LEU A 133 -9.75 -11.86 -3.60
CA LEU A 133 -8.59 -12.63 -3.16
C LEU A 133 -8.85 -13.30 -1.81
N ILE A 134 -9.43 -12.58 -0.85
CA ILE A 134 -9.72 -13.10 0.49
C ILE A 134 -10.83 -14.18 0.43
N ILE A 135 -11.90 -13.92 -0.30
CA ILE A 135 -13.02 -14.90 -0.45
C ILE A 135 -12.51 -16.19 -1.12
N ASP A 136 -11.68 -16.08 -2.14
CA ASP A 136 -11.14 -17.25 -2.84
C ASP A 136 -10.16 -18.02 -1.93
N ALA A 137 -9.34 -17.36 -1.13
CA ALA A 137 -8.50 -18.00 -0.12
C ALA A 137 -9.34 -18.76 0.93
N CYS A 138 -10.45 -18.18 1.39
CA CYS A 138 -11.38 -18.85 2.31
C CYS A 138 -12.00 -20.11 1.68
N LYS A 139 -12.45 -20.02 0.42
CA LYS A 139 -12.99 -21.18 -0.31
C LYS A 139 -11.94 -22.29 -0.49
N MET A 140 -10.70 -21.93 -0.82
CA MET A 140 -9.59 -22.88 -0.91
C MET A 140 -9.29 -23.54 0.44
N SER A 141 -9.54 -22.82 1.55
CA SER A 141 -9.43 -23.32 2.93
C SER A 141 -10.67 -24.12 3.39
N GLY A 142 -11.64 -24.34 2.50
CA GLY A 142 -12.79 -25.24 2.71
C GLY A 142 -14.04 -24.59 3.33
N PHE A 143 -14.16 -23.25 3.32
CA PHE A 143 -15.34 -22.55 3.84
C PHE A 143 -15.70 -21.30 3.03
N ASN A 144 -16.95 -20.84 3.15
CA ASN A 144 -17.39 -19.55 2.66
C ASN A 144 -17.43 -18.56 3.84
N PRO A 145 -16.74 -17.42 3.75
CA PRO A 145 -16.71 -16.46 4.85
C PRO A 145 -18.06 -15.75 5.03
N GLN A 146 -18.39 -15.41 6.28
CA GLN A 146 -19.38 -14.38 6.55
C GLN A 146 -18.70 -13.02 6.36
N VAL A 147 -19.24 -12.17 5.50
CA VAL A 147 -18.58 -10.92 5.09
C VAL A 147 -19.35 -9.72 5.60
N LYS A 148 -18.61 -8.75 6.14
CA LYS A 148 -19.05 -7.39 6.38
C LYS A 148 -18.19 -6.47 5.54
N PHE A 149 -18.81 -5.74 4.59
CA PHE A 149 -18.10 -4.76 3.79
C PHE A 149 -17.92 -3.44 4.53
N ALA A 150 -16.73 -2.88 4.40
CA ALA A 150 -16.35 -1.54 4.82
C ALA A 150 -16.18 -0.65 3.59
N SER A 151 -16.52 0.62 3.69
CA SER A 151 -16.41 1.59 2.58
C SER A 151 -14.98 2.04 2.30
N SER A 152 -14.02 1.73 3.21
CA SER A 152 -12.60 2.09 3.09
C SER A 152 -11.75 1.22 4.01
N VAL A 153 -10.43 1.20 3.75
CA VAL A 153 -9.45 0.57 4.66
C VAL A 153 -9.52 1.15 6.07
N GLN A 154 -9.76 2.45 6.20
CA GLN A 154 -9.90 3.08 7.53
C GLN A 154 -11.11 2.55 8.29
N GLU A 155 -12.25 2.36 7.64
CA GLU A 155 -13.43 1.77 8.25
C GLU A 155 -13.19 0.29 8.62
N GLU A 156 -12.54 -0.48 7.76
CA GLU A 156 -12.13 -1.86 8.04
C GLU A 156 -11.25 -1.93 9.30
N MET A 157 -10.25 -1.06 9.41
CA MET A 157 -9.39 -0.93 10.58
C MET A 157 -10.18 -0.62 11.87
N LEU A 158 -11.15 0.28 11.81
CA LEU A 158 -11.99 0.62 12.97
C LEU A 158 -12.84 -0.55 13.43
N TRP A 159 -13.42 -1.32 12.51
CA TRP A 159 -14.26 -2.47 12.87
C TRP A 159 -13.46 -3.61 13.51
N VAL A 160 -12.25 -3.91 13.03
CA VAL A 160 -11.41 -4.94 13.68
C VAL A 160 -10.91 -4.48 15.04
N GLN A 161 -10.57 -3.20 15.21
CA GLN A 161 -10.23 -2.62 16.51
C GLN A 161 -11.41 -2.64 17.50
N ALA A 162 -12.63 -2.56 17.00
CA ALA A 162 -13.85 -2.69 17.82
C ALA A 162 -14.21 -4.14 18.15
N GLY A 163 -13.46 -5.14 17.64
CA GLY A 163 -13.73 -6.54 17.86
C GLY A 163 -14.99 -7.06 17.17
N VAL A 164 -15.45 -6.40 16.09
CA VAL A 164 -16.66 -6.79 15.34
C VAL A 164 -16.40 -8.00 14.45
N GLY A 165 -15.15 -8.22 14.05
CA GLY A 165 -14.74 -9.31 13.19
C GLY A 165 -13.22 -9.38 13.03
N VAL A 166 -12.79 -10.11 12.02
CA VAL A 166 -11.38 -10.26 11.62
C VAL A 166 -11.17 -9.69 10.23
N CYS A 167 -9.95 -9.28 9.90
CA CYS A 167 -9.60 -8.85 8.55
C CYS A 167 -8.25 -9.41 8.12
N ILE A 168 -7.92 -9.26 6.84
CA ILE A 168 -6.62 -9.62 6.27
C ILE A 168 -5.92 -8.32 5.89
N LEU A 169 -4.78 -8.05 6.52
CA LEU A 169 -3.96 -6.87 6.24
C LEU A 169 -2.51 -7.27 6.06
N ASP A 170 -1.81 -6.51 5.26
CA ASP A 170 -0.38 -6.67 5.06
C ASP A 170 0.43 -6.15 6.25
N SER A 171 1.71 -6.56 6.34
CA SER A 171 2.61 -6.18 7.44
C SER A 171 2.94 -4.68 7.51
N ARG A 172 2.67 -3.93 6.43
CA ARG A 172 2.87 -2.47 6.35
C ARG A 172 1.65 -1.65 6.75
N ASN A 173 0.56 -2.31 7.17
CA ASN A 173 -0.60 -1.58 7.66
C ASN A 173 -0.28 -0.83 8.95
N LEU A 174 -0.83 0.38 9.10
CA LEU A 174 -0.66 1.25 10.28
C LEU A 174 -1.06 0.58 11.60
N LEU A 175 -1.95 -0.42 11.56
CA LEU A 175 -2.34 -1.20 12.74
C LEU A 175 -1.25 -2.16 13.23
N SER A 176 -0.19 -2.42 12.47
CA SER A 176 0.85 -3.38 12.85
C SER A 176 1.53 -3.04 14.19
N ASN A 177 1.53 -1.76 14.57
CA ASN A 177 2.06 -1.27 15.83
C ASN A 177 0.97 -0.87 16.85
N ASN A 178 -0.27 -1.32 16.68
CA ASN A 178 -1.39 -0.96 17.54
C ASN A 178 -1.69 -2.06 18.57
N ASP A 179 -1.72 -1.69 19.85
CA ASP A 179 -1.91 -2.63 20.97
C ASP A 179 -3.33 -3.22 21.07
N THR A 180 -4.31 -2.68 20.36
CA THR A 180 -5.70 -3.18 20.38
C THR A 180 -5.90 -4.39 19.48
N VAL A 181 -4.98 -4.66 18.56
CA VAL A 181 -5.07 -5.77 17.62
C VAL A 181 -3.85 -6.67 17.66
N ARG A 182 -3.94 -7.84 17.03
CA ARG A 182 -2.84 -8.78 16.84
C ARG A 182 -2.79 -9.21 15.38
N PHE A 183 -1.60 -9.16 14.81
CA PHE A 183 -1.25 -9.66 13.48
C PHE A 183 -0.78 -11.10 13.61
N LEU A 184 -1.55 -12.04 13.11
CA LEU A 184 -1.30 -13.48 13.24
C LEU A 184 -0.73 -14.02 11.94
N ASN A 185 0.40 -14.73 12.01
CA ASN A 185 0.95 -15.43 10.85
C ASN A 185 -0.03 -16.51 10.39
N THR A 186 -0.19 -16.62 9.08
CA THR A 186 -1.21 -17.48 8.47
C THR A 186 -0.67 -18.27 7.29
N ASP A 187 -1.47 -19.23 6.79
CA ASP A 187 -1.22 -20.02 5.59
C ASP A 187 -1.74 -19.37 4.29
N ILE A 188 -2.18 -18.12 4.35
CA ILE A 188 -2.58 -17.38 3.14
C ILE A 188 -1.34 -17.20 2.25
N ILE A 189 -1.51 -17.56 0.97
CA ILE A 189 -0.53 -17.35 -0.08
C ILE A 189 -1.08 -16.27 -1.00
N SER A 190 -0.62 -15.05 -0.81
CA SER A 190 -0.88 -13.89 -1.67
C SER A 190 0.40 -13.07 -1.76
N ASP A 191 0.43 -12.11 -2.66
CA ASP A 191 1.54 -11.17 -2.79
C ASP A 191 1.04 -9.74 -2.56
N PRO A 192 0.93 -9.30 -1.30
CA PRO A 192 0.56 -7.94 -0.97
C PRO A 192 1.75 -6.97 -1.00
N SER A 193 2.81 -7.29 -1.77
CA SER A 193 4.00 -6.45 -1.86
C SER A 193 3.64 -4.98 -2.07
N LEU A 194 4.30 -4.11 -1.30
CA LEU A 194 4.18 -2.67 -1.47
C LEU A 194 4.89 -2.24 -2.75
N VAL A 195 4.19 -1.52 -3.61
CA VAL A 195 4.73 -1.08 -4.90
C VAL A 195 4.57 0.42 -5.10
N MET A 196 5.49 0.99 -5.88
CA MET A 196 5.36 2.30 -6.49
C MET A 196 4.93 2.11 -7.94
N ALA A 197 3.77 2.66 -8.32
CA ALA A 197 3.21 2.46 -9.65
C ALA A 197 2.90 3.79 -10.34
N TRP A 198 2.87 3.77 -11.69
CA TRP A 198 2.57 4.92 -12.53
C TRP A 198 1.93 4.52 -13.86
N ASN A 199 1.19 5.46 -14.45
CA ASN A 199 0.65 5.29 -15.80
C ASN A 199 1.73 5.66 -16.83
N ILE A 200 1.98 4.78 -17.82
CA ILE A 200 2.98 5.00 -18.87
C ILE A 200 2.64 6.17 -19.81
N ASP A 201 1.36 6.50 -19.94
CA ASP A 201 0.88 7.60 -20.78
C ASP A 201 0.98 8.97 -20.09
N ASN A 202 1.17 8.99 -18.77
CA ASN A 202 1.37 10.23 -18.03
C ASN A 202 2.86 10.57 -18.02
N TYR A 203 3.26 11.60 -18.77
CA TYR A 203 4.64 12.05 -18.82
C TYR A 203 4.87 13.20 -17.85
N ASN A 204 5.54 12.91 -16.74
CA ASN A 204 6.11 13.90 -15.83
C ASN A 204 7.60 13.57 -15.62
N PRO A 205 8.55 14.41 -16.12
CA PRO A 205 9.97 14.12 -15.98
C PRO A 205 10.42 14.02 -14.51
N MET A 206 9.73 14.71 -13.60
CA MET A 206 10.04 14.62 -12.16
C MET A 206 9.72 13.24 -11.57
N ARG A 207 8.73 12.53 -12.15
CA ARG A 207 8.40 11.16 -11.76
C ARG A 207 9.59 10.22 -11.98
N GLU A 208 10.21 10.22 -13.17
CA GLU A 208 11.33 9.34 -13.48
C GLU A 208 12.51 9.61 -12.55
N ILE A 209 12.82 10.90 -12.36
CA ILE A 209 13.88 11.31 -11.45
C ILE A 209 13.59 10.85 -10.01
N PHE A 210 12.34 11.01 -9.55
CA PHE A 210 11.96 10.59 -8.20
C PHE A 210 12.05 9.06 -8.02
N VAL A 211 11.53 8.29 -8.98
CA VAL A 211 11.60 6.82 -8.97
C VAL A 211 13.05 6.35 -8.92
N ASP A 212 13.93 6.93 -9.75
CA ASP A 212 15.33 6.56 -9.76
C ASP A 212 16.04 6.92 -8.45
N ASN A 213 15.79 8.09 -7.88
CA ASN A 213 16.34 8.47 -6.57
C ASN A 213 15.84 7.53 -5.46
N PHE A 214 14.55 7.18 -5.46
CA PHE A 214 13.97 6.29 -4.45
C PHE A 214 14.66 4.92 -4.43
N PHE A 215 14.92 4.34 -5.59
CA PHE A 215 15.50 3.01 -5.70
C PHE A 215 17.04 2.98 -5.84
N CYS A 216 17.71 4.15 -5.94
CA CYS A 216 19.17 4.22 -5.93
C CYS A 216 19.78 4.14 -4.52
N ASP A 217 19.04 4.52 -3.48
CA ASP A 217 19.52 4.49 -2.08
C ASP A 217 19.52 3.08 -1.46
N ASP A 218 18.89 2.07 -2.09
CA ASP A 218 18.89 0.66 -1.65
C ASP A 218 20.25 -0.07 -1.83
N LYS A 219 21.32 0.66 -2.13
CA LYS A 219 22.68 0.09 -2.30
C LYS A 219 23.66 0.45 -1.16
N LYS A 220 23.15 0.75 0.03
CA LYS A 220 24.04 0.93 1.20
C LYS A 220 23.72 -0.02 2.33
#